data_b0ed9bad7a706419cd22d179ddb6d273
#
_entry.id   b0ed9bad7a706419cd22d179ddb6d273
#
_cell.length_a   1.000
_cell.length_b   1.000
_cell.length_c   1.000
_cell.angle_alpha   90.00
_cell.angle_beta   90.00
_cell.angle_gamma   90.00
#
_symmetry.space_group_name_H-M   'P 1'
#
loop_
_entity.id
_entity.type
_entity.pdbx_description
1 polymer ?
#
loop_
_entity_poly.entity_id
_entity_poly.type
_entity_poly.pdbx_seq_one_letter_code
_entity_poly.pdbx_strand_id
1 'polypeptide(L)'
;MRKGTNSLEVKRLNRNRVFRYVNGQSETSMPDISAALDISGPTVLTIVKELKEAGVVAEVGELKSTGGRKAKAIAAVKDIRYAIGLDITANHVGLAYTDLARKVLKHERIRKPFSYTDVYFQEIAGILERFVEENKIAREKIEGVGISLPGIVNRQDNILTQSNILKLKNISREKWEEYIPYPCELLNDANAAAITEDVCLKRPESSMVYLSLSNSVGGAVIFADEMKSNDGIHSDYDGGAMYMGDNWRSGEFGHMVIHPEGKTCYCGKKGCVDAYCSALNLAGLENGDLRAFFEKLKAGHEEYGRIWDEYLDNLAIVVDNLRMCLDCEVVLGGYVGSYMEPYIGRLRSAAASRDLFGGNGEYVRVCRCREEASAYGAALYQIERYISKI
;
A
#
# COMPACT_ATOMS: atom_id res chain seq x y z
N MET A 1 -5.51 7.63 32.38
CA MET A 1 -6.80 7.00 32.67
C MET A 1 -7.20 6.12 31.50
N ARG A 2 -7.27 4.79 31.64
CA ARG A 2 -7.81 3.91 30.59
C ARG A 2 -9.28 4.26 30.41
N LYS A 3 -9.67 4.81 29.25
CA LYS A 3 -11.08 4.89 28.86
C LYS A 3 -11.62 3.47 28.84
N GLY A 4 -12.65 3.17 29.63
CA GLY A 4 -13.32 1.89 29.60
C GLY A 4 -13.85 1.65 28.18
N THR A 5 -13.42 0.56 27.55
CA THR A 5 -13.89 0.14 26.23
C THR A 5 -15.41 -0.02 26.32
N ASN A 6 -16.15 0.73 25.51
CA ASN A 6 -17.59 0.63 25.44
C ASN A 6 -17.97 -0.76 24.87
N SER A 7 -18.96 -1.41 25.45
CA SER A 7 -19.45 -2.74 25.06
C SER A 7 -19.74 -2.84 23.54
N LEU A 8 -20.19 -1.73 22.93
CA LEU A 8 -20.42 -1.63 21.47
C LEU A 8 -19.12 -1.68 20.66
N GLU A 9 -18.06 -1.07 21.16
CA GLU A 9 -16.73 -1.07 20.51
C GLU A 9 -16.10 -2.46 20.56
N VAL A 10 -16.16 -3.14 21.70
CA VAL A 10 -15.72 -4.54 21.84
C VAL A 10 -16.51 -5.46 20.88
N LYS A 11 -17.83 -5.26 20.76
CA LYS A 11 -18.66 -6.03 19.84
C LYS A 11 -18.22 -5.79 18.38
N ARG A 12 -17.98 -4.55 17.97
CA ARG A 12 -17.52 -4.19 16.63
C ARG A 12 -16.15 -4.81 16.35
N LEU A 13 -15.21 -4.70 17.29
CA LEU A 13 -13.87 -5.28 17.14
C LEU A 13 -13.94 -6.82 16.97
N ASN A 14 -14.72 -7.51 17.80
CA ASN A 14 -14.87 -8.96 17.68
C ASN A 14 -15.54 -9.36 16.36
N ARG A 15 -16.54 -8.61 15.89
CA ARG A 15 -17.19 -8.87 14.59
C ARG A 15 -16.20 -8.72 13.44
N ASN A 16 -15.37 -7.69 13.45
CA ASN A 16 -14.33 -7.46 12.46
C ASN A 16 -13.26 -8.56 12.51
N ARG A 17 -12.78 -8.95 13.70
CA ARG A 17 -11.83 -10.06 13.89
C ARG A 17 -12.38 -11.38 13.33
N VAL A 18 -13.64 -11.70 13.61
CA VAL A 18 -14.30 -12.91 13.08
C VAL A 18 -14.38 -12.84 11.56
N PHE A 19 -14.83 -11.71 10.97
CA PHE A 19 -14.88 -11.57 9.53
C PHE A 19 -13.48 -11.73 8.88
N ARG A 20 -12.46 -11.06 9.40
CA ARG A 20 -11.08 -11.16 8.89
C ARG A 20 -10.56 -12.59 8.95
N TYR A 21 -10.82 -13.31 10.04
CA TYR A 21 -10.44 -14.71 10.15
C TYR A 21 -11.13 -15.56 9.07
N VAL A 22 -12.46 -15.46 8.93
CA VAL A 22 -13.24 -16.19 7.91
C VAL A 22 -12.75 -15.85 6.50
N ASN A 23 -12.52 -14.56 6.22
CA ASN A 23 -12.06 -14.07 4.92
C ASN A 23 -10.64 -14.55 4.55
N GLY A 24 -9.82 -14.85 5.55
CA GLY A 24 -8.47 -15.39 5.37
C GLY A 24 -8.44 -16.90 5.08
N GLN A 25 -9.56 -17.60 5.24
CA GLN A 25 -9.70 -19.05 5.00
C GLN A 25 -10.45 -19.32 3.71
N SER A 26 -10.27 -20.53 3.15
CA SER A 26 -11.15 -21.02 2.07
C SER A 26 -12.55 -21.33 2.61
N GLU A 27 -12.59 -22.02 3.75
CA GLU A 27 -13.76 -22.35 4.55
C GLU A 27 -13.34 -22.61 6.00
N THR A 28 -14.24 -22.43 6.97
CA THR A 28 -14.00 -22.64 8.38
C THR A 28 -15.29 -23.06 9.09
N SER A 29 -15.23 -23.30 10.41
CA SER A 29 -16.41 -23.60 11.23
C SER A 29 -16.47 -22.69 12.47
N MET A 30 -17.66 -22.63 13.11
CA MET A 30 -17.81 -21.87 14.37
C MET A 30 -16.87 -22.35 15.50
N PRO A 31 -16.65 -23.66 15.70
CA PRO A 31 -15.66 -24.14 16.65
C PRO A 31 -14.24 -23.66 16.32
N ASP A 32 -13.82 -23.70 15.03
CA ASP A 32 -12.49 -23.25 14.62
C ASP A 32 -12.31 -21.75 14.84
N ILE A 33 -13.32 -20.93 14.51
CA ILE A 33 -13.34 -19.48 14.78
C ILE A 33 -13.19 -19.23 16.29
N SER A 34 -13.96 -19.95 17.11
CA SER A 34 -13.93 -19.81 18.58
C SER A 34 -12.54 -20.14 19.14
N ALA A 35 -11.94 -21.23 18.70
CA ALA A 35 -10.62 -21.67 19.13
C ALA A 35 -9.51 -20.71 18.66
N ALA A 36 -9.56 -20.28 17.41
CA ALA A 36 -8.51 -19.45 16.82
C ALA A 36 -8.48 -18.01 17.37
N LEU A 37 -9.66 -17.46 17.75
CA LEU A 37 -9.78 -16.08 18.19
C LEU A 37 -9.95 -15.90 19.70
N ASP A 38 -10.04 -17.02 20.45
CA ASP A 38 -10.38 -17.04 21.88
C ASP A 38 -11.67 -16.29 22.19
N ILE A 39 -12.72 -16.55 21.38
CA ILE A 39 -14.04 -15.94 21.54
C ILE A 39 -15.04 -17.06 21.89
N SER A 40 -15.91 -16.83 22.88
CA SER A 40 -16.88 -17.85 23.29
C SER A 40 -17.82 -18.28 22.16
N GLY A 41 -18.17 -19.56 22.10
CA GLY A 41 -19.06 -20.14 21.09
C GLY A 41 -20.38 -19.38 20.90
N PRO A 42 -21.12 -19.00 21.96
CA PRO A 42 -22.33 -18.18 21.86
C PRO A 42 -22.10 -16.82 21.22
N THR A 43 -20.94 -16.18 21.49
CA THR A 43 -20.56 -14.91 20.87
C THR A 43 -20.25 -15.09 19.39
N VAL A 44 -19.49 -16.13 19.02
CA VAL A 44 -19.21 -16.48 17.61
C VAL A 44 -20.50 -16.74 16.85
N LEU A 45 -21.43 -17.52 17.43
CA LEU A 45 -22.74 -17.79 16.81
C LEU A 45 -23.51 -16.49 16.50
N THR A 46 -23.54 -15.55 17.43
CA THR A 46 -24.22 -14.27 17.26
C THR A 46 -23.56 -13.45 16.15
N ILE A 47 -22.22 -13.35 16.16
CA ILE A 47 -21.45 -12.61 15.17
C ILE A 47 -21.61 -13.21 13.77
N VAL A 48 -21.47 -14.53 13.64
CA VAL A 48 -21.63 -15.21 12.34
C VAL A 48 -23.05 -15.04 11.79
N LYS A 49 -24.07 -15.02 12.65
CA LYS A 49 -25.44 -14.72 12.24
C LYS A 49 -25.55 -13.29 11.68
N GLU A 50 -25.01 -12.29 12.38
CA GLU A 50 -25.00 -10.89 11.91
C GLU A 50 -24.25 -10.74 10.58
N LEU A 51 -23.10 -11.42 10.42
CA LEU A 51 -22.31 -11.40 9.17
C LEU A 51 -23.05 -12.06 8.00
N LYS A 52 -23.84 -13.11 8.28
CA LYS A 52 -24.69 -13.77 7.26
C LYS A 52 -25.86 -12.84 6.86
N GLU A 53 -26.49 -12.18 7.81
CA GLU A 53 -27.54 -11.18 7.55
C GLU A 53 -27.01 -9.99 6.72
N ALA A 54 -25.75 -9.59 6.95
CA ALA A 54 -25.06 -8.59 6.14
C ALA A 54 -24.61 -9.12 4.75
N GLY A 55 -24.72 -10.42 4.49
CA GLY A 55 -24.37 -11.07 3.23
C GLY A 55 -22.86 -11.23 2.99
N VAL A 56 -22.00 -10.88 3.96
CA VAL A 56 -20.54 -10.97 3.82
C VAL A 56 -19.97 -12.35 4.13
N VAL A 57 -20.77 -13.23 4.73
CA VAL A 57 -20.44 -14.62 5.05
C VAL A 57 -21.60 -15.51 4.65
N ALA A 58 -21.32 -16.72 4.16
CA ALA A 58 -22.31 -17.73 3.80
C ALA A 58 -21.97 -19.11 4.36
N GLU A 59 -22.97 -19.95 4.54
CA GLU A 59 -22.80 -21.41 4.73
C GLU A 59 -22.58 -22.03 3.37
N VAL A 60 -21.46 -22.74 3.17
CA VAL A 60 -21.06 -23.32 1.87
C VAL A 60 -21.12 -24.84 1.85
N GLY A 61 -21.53 -25.47 2.93
CA GLY A 61 -21.66 -26.93 3.04
C GLY A 61 -21.37 -27.47 4.44
N GLU A 62 -20.82 -28.67 4.50
CA GLU A 62 -20.39 -29.34 5.74
C GLU A 62 -18.92 -29.74 5.62
N LEU A 63 -18.14 -29.45 6.67
CA LEU A 63 -16.74 -29.88 6.76
C LEU A 63 -16.65 -31.43 6.91
N LYS A 64 -15.54 -32.00 6.42
CA LYS A 64 -15.24 -33.41 6.61
C LYS A 64 -15.15 -33.72 8.11
N SER A 65 -15.95 -34.68 8.60
CA SER A 65 -15.95 -35.07 10.01
C SER A 65 -14.72 -35.91 10.35
N THR A 66 -14.08 -35.60 11.48
CA THR A 66 -13.02 -36.45 12.08
C THR A 66 -13.54 -37.37 13.19
N GLY A 67 -14.88 -37.56 13.28
CA GLY A 67 -15.50 -38.43 14.28
C GLY A 67 -16.50 -37.70 15.17
N GLY A 68 -17.60 -37.17 14.60
CA GLY A 68 -18.66 -36.49 15.33
C GLY A 68 -19.69 -35.88 14.39
N ARG A 69 -20.61 -35.02 14.92
CA ARG A 69 -21.57 -34.27 14.08
C ARG A 69 -20.79 -33.33 13.16
N LYS A 70 -21.04 -33.41 11.86
CA LYS A 70 -20.43 -32.58 10.86
C LYS A 70 -20.70 -31.09 11.17
N ALA A 71 -19.63 -30.30 11.21
CA ALA A 71 -19.76 -28.85 11.39
C ALA A 71 -20.13 -28.19 10.06
N LYS A 72 -20.97 -27.14 10.12
CA LYS A 72 -21.30 -26.33 8.95
C LYS A 72 -20.06 -25.57 8.49
N ALA A 73 -19.77 -25.64 7.19
CA ALA A 73 -18.71 -24.89 6.55
C ALA A 73 -19.16 -23.45 6.30
N ILE A 74 -18.36 -22.49 6.71
CA ILE A 74 -18.59 -21.05 6.60
C ILE A 74 -17.47 -20.44 5.76
N ALA A 75 -17.84 -19.61 4.78
CA ALA A 75 -16.89 -18.89 3.94
C ALA A 75 -17.31 -17.41 3.74
N ALA A 76 -16.35 -16.55 3.46
CA ALA A 76 -16.63 -15.17 3.08
C ALA A 76 -17.18 -15.10 1.65
N VAL A 77 -18.16 -14.21 1.44
CA VAL A 77 -18.71 -13.86 0.13
C VAL A 77 -17.84 -12.72 -0.44
N LYS A 78 -16.82 -13.11 -1.22
CA LYS A 78 -15.74 -12.21 -1.63
C LYS A 78 -16.18 -11.15 -2.62
N ASP A 79 -17.11 -11.49 -3.50
CA ASP A 79 -17.61 -10.67 -4.61
C ASP A 79 -18.82 -9.80 -4.27
N ILE A 80 -19.10 -9.59 -2.99
CA ILE A 80 -20.20 -8.72 -2.54
C ILE A 80 -19.86 -7.24 -2.70
N ARG A 81 -18.57 -6.90 -2.59
CA ARG A 81 -18.04 -5.54 -2.80
C ARG A 81 -16.74 -5.58 -3.57
N TYR A 82 -16.54 -4.54 -4.36
CA TYR A 82 -15.32 -4.25 -5.10
C TYR A 82 -14.82 -2.85 -4.76
N ALA A 83 -13.54 -2.62 -4.88
CA ALA A 83 -12.96 -1.29 -4.88
C ALA A 83 -11.99 -1.13 -6.03
N ILE A 84 -11.88 0.08 -6.54
CA ILE A 84 -11.00 0.43 -7.65
C ILE A 84 -9.94 1.39 -7.13
N GLY A 85 -8.71 1.20 -7.54
CA GLY A 85 -7.62 2.14 -7.34
C GLY A 85 -7.22 2.76 -8.66
N LEU A 86 -7.01 4.05 -8.62
CA LEU A 86 -6.58 4.89 -9.73
C LEU A 86 -5.27 5.57 -9.34
N ASP A 87 -4.17 5.23 -10.01
CA ASP A 87 -2.86 5.86 -9.79
C ASP A 87 -2.59 6.90 -10.87
N ILE A 88 -2.51 8.17 -10.48
CA ILE A 88 -2.25 9.29 -11.38
C ILE A 88 -0.80 9.73 -11.23
N THR A 89 -0.01 9.51 -12.26
CA THR A 89 1.37 9.99 -12.34
C THR A 89 1.51 11.11 -13.38
N ALA A 90 2.70 11.70 -13.50
CA ALA A 90 2.94 12.74 -14.51
C ALA A 90 2.65 12.27 -15.96
N ASN A 91 2.85 10.97 -16.26
CA ASN A 91 2.80 10.46 -17.64
C ASN A 91 1.85 9.28 -17.85
N HIS A 92 1.34 8.67 -16.78
CA HIS A 92 0.54 7.46 -16.86
C HIS A 92 -0.62 7.48 -15.87
N VAL A 93 -1.60 6.67 -16.16
CA VAL A 93 -2.71 6.30 -15.30
C VAL A 93 -2.66 4.80 -15.09
N GLY A 94 -2.57 4.37 -13.83
CA GLY A 94 -2.70 2.98 -13.41
C GLY A 94 -4.09 2.72 -12.87
N LEU A 95 -4.65 1.55 -13.17
CA LEU A 95 -5.89 1.07 -12.57
C LEU A 95 -5.66 -0.31 -11.98
N ALA A 96 -6.30 -0.56 -10.85
CA ALA A 96 -6.40 -1.91 -10.28
C ALA A 96 -7.73 -2.05 -9.57
N TYR A 97 -8.29 -3.28 -9.50
CA TYR A 97 -9.44 -3.51 -8.65
C TYR A 97 -9.30 -4.80 -7.84
N THR A 98 -9.98 -4.83 -6.71
CA THR A 98 -9.98 -5.92 -5.77
C THR A 98 -11.39 -6.17 -5.23
N ASP A 99 -11.61 -7.38 -4.73
CA ASP A 99 -12.79 -7.77 -3.94
C ASP A 99 -12.45 -7.86 -2.44
N LEU A 100 -13.36 -8.39 -1.63
CA LEU A 100 -13.10 -8.61 -0.20
C LEU A 100 -11.99 -9.62 0.10
N ALA A 101 -11.58 -10.44 -0.88
CA ALA A 101 -10.41 -11.33 -0.73
C ALA A 101 -9.09 -10.55 -0.69
N ARG A 102 -9.11 -9.26 -1.00
CA ARG A 102 -7.93 -8.40 -1.02
C ARG A 102 -6.85 -8.92 -1.98
N LYS A 103 -7.27 -9.38 -3.17
CA LYS A 103 -6.37 -9.80 -4.25
C LYS A 103 -6.60 -8.91 -5.45
N VAL A 104 -5.54 -8.58 -6.19
CA VAL A 104 -5.68 -7.93 -7.49
C VAL A 104 -6.41 -8.88 -8.43
N LEU A 105 -7.58 -8.48 -8.88
CA LEU A 105 -8.36 -9.24 -9.87
C LEU A 105 -7.96 -8.84 -11.29
N LYS A 106 -7.66 -7.55 -11.50
CA LYS A 106 -7.13 -7.01 -12.74
C LYS A 106 -6.40 -5.72 -12.48
N HIS A 107 -5.39 -5.41 -13.29
CA HIS A 107 -4.74 -4.11 -13.36
C HIS A 107 -4.47 -3.71 -14.83
N GLU A 108 -4.33 -2.42 -15.07
CA GLU A 108 -4.02 -1.82 -16.36
C GLU A 108 -3.16 -0.57 -16.15
N ARG A 109 -2.24 -0.31 -17.07
CA ARG A 109 -1.44 0.91 -17.10
C ARG A 109 -1.52 1.55 -18.46
N ILE A 110 -1.90 2.82 -18.51
CA ILE A 110 -2.16 3.58 -19.73
C ILE A 110 -1.23 4.79 -19.76
N ARG A 111 -0.58 5.03 -20.89
CA ARG A 111 0.16 6.29 -21.09
C ARG A 111 -0.84 7.42 -21.28
N LYS A 112 -0.92 8.30 -20.29
CA LYS A 112 -1.81 9.46 -20.27
C LYS A 112 -1.12 10.58 -19.49
N PRO A 113 -0.42 11.51 -20.17
CA PRO A 113 0.19 12.66 -19.52
C PRO A 113 -0.84 13.47 -18.75
N PHE A 114 -0.49 13.82 -17.52
CA PHE A 114 -1.37 14.58 -16.65
C PHE A 114 -1.58 16.01 -17.18
N SER A 115 -2.81 16.48 -17.11
CA SER A 115 -3.18 17.87 -17.37
C SER A 115 -4.32 18.27 -16.43
N TYR A 116 -4.21 19.43 -15.80
CA TYR A 116 -5.28 19.93 -14.94
C TYR A 116 -6.35 20.66 -15.76
N THR A 117 -7.13 19.90 -16.50
CA THR A 117 -8.23 20.38 -17.38
C THR A 117 -9.46 19.49 -17.24
N ASP A 118 -10.65 20.07 -17.45
CA ASP A 118 -11.91 19.31 -17.44
C ASP A 118 -11.90 18.17 -18.46
N VAL A 119 -11.27 18.38 -19.62
CA VAL A 119 -11.09 17.34 -20.64
C VAL A 119 -10.31 16.14 -20.09
N TYR A 120 -9.23 16.39 -19.35
CA TYR A 120 -8.45 15.32 -18.73
C TYR A 120 -9.30 14.52 -17.73
N PHE A 121 -10.05 15.20 -16.86
CA PHE A 121 -10.91 14.52 -15.87
C PHE A 121 -12.02 13.70 -16.54
N GLN A 122 -12.63 14.21 -17.61
CA GLN A 122 -13.62 13.47 -18.42
C GLN A 122 -13.00 12.22 -19.05
N GLU A 123 -11.80 12.35 -19.61
CA GLU A 123 -11.09 11.20 -20.19
C GLU A 123 -10.72 10.15 -19.13
N ILE A 124 -10.29 10.56 -17.92
CA ILE A 124 -10.04 9.65 -16.81
C ILE A 124 -11.31 8.92 -16.38
N ALA A 125 -12.43 9.63 -16.26
CA ALA A 125 -13.73 9.01 -15.98
C ALA A 125 -14.12 8.01 -17.08
N GLY A 126 -13.91 8.35 -18.36
CA GLY A 126 -14.14 7.42 -19.47
C GLY A 126 -13.24 6.17 -19.43
N ILE A 127 -11.97 6.33 -19.05
CA ILE A 127 -11.04 5.21 -18.87
C ILE A 127 -11.52 4.31 -17.73
N LEU A 128 -11.93 4.89 -16.61
CA LEU A 128 -12.47 4.14 -15.46
C LEU A 128 -13.73 3.36 -15.83
N GLU A 129 -14.70 4.00 -16.50
CA GLU A 129 -15.95 3.35 -16.91
C GLU A 129 -15.69 2.21 -17.90
N ARG A 130 -14.80 2.40 -18.87
CA ARG A 130 -14.36 1.34 -19.78
C ARG A 130 -13.78 0.16 -18.99
N PHE A 131 -12.88 0.44 -18.01
CA PHE A 131 -12.28 -0.60 -17.17
C PHE A 131 -13.35 -1.37 -16.38
N VAL A 132 -14.36 -0.69 -15.83
CA VAL A 132 -15.50 -1.31 -15.13
C VAL A 132 -16.29 -2.22 -16.07
N GLU A 133 -16.60 -1.76 -17.29
CA GLU A 133 -17.38 -2.51 -18.30
C GLU A 133 -16.63 -3.75 -18.82
N GLU A 134 -15.37 -3.58 -19.22
CA GLU A 134 -14.54 -4.67 -19.74
C GLU A 134 -14.32 -5.79 -18.71
N ASN A 135 -14.21 -5.43 -17.43
CA ASN A 135 -14.05 -6.40 -16.34
C ASN A 135 -15.38 -6.85 -15.73
N LYS A 136 -16.53 -6.41 -16.29
CA LYS A 136 -17.88 -6.78 -15.86
C LYS A 136 -18.11 -6.54 -14.37
N ILE A 137 -17.56 -5.46 -13.83
CA ILE A 137 -17.73 -5.10 -12.42
C ILE A 137 -19.14 -4.52 -12.24
N ALA A 138 -19.93 -5.13 -11.37
CA ALA A 138 -21.26 -4.65 -11.03
C ALA A 138 -21.15 -3.28 -10.31
N ARG A 139 -21.68 -2.22 -10.94
CA ARG A 139 -21.52 -0.84 -10.47
C ARG A 139 -22.04 -0.64 -9.03
N GLU A 140 -23.16 -1.28 -8.70
CA GLU A 140 -23.78 -1.25 -7.38
C GLU A 140 -22.95 -1.95 -6.27
N LYS A 141 -21.96 -2.73 -6.68
CA LYS A 141 -21.02 -3.39 -5.77
C LYS A 141 -19.72 -2.59 -5.57
N ILE A 142 -19.51 -1.49 -6.29
CA ILE A 142 -18.31 -0.66 -6.15
C ILE A 142 -18.45 0.19 -4.88
N GLU A 143 -17.58 -0.05 -3.89
CA GLU A 143 -17.55 0.72 -2.63
C GLU A 143 -17.00 2.12 -2.83
N GLY A 144 -16.02 2.26 -3.72
CA GLY A 144 -15.42 3.55 -4.04
C GLY A 144 -14.15 3.42 -4.86
N VAL A 145 -13.58 4.58 -5.18
CA VAL A 145 -12.34 4.74 -5.94
C VAL A 145 -11.29 5.39 -5.03
N GLY A 146 -10.19 4.67 -4.77
CA GLY A 146 -9.01 5.26 -4.16
C GLY A 146 -8.15 5.92 -5.25
N ILE A 147 -7.80 7.19 -5.09
CA ILE A 147 -6.99 7.94 -6.07
C ILE A 147 -5.61 8.21 -5.47
N SER A 148 -4.61 7.55 -6.01
CA SER A 148 -3.22 7.71 -5.65
C SER A 148 -2.58 8.84 -6.46
N LEU A 149 -1.88 9.75 -5.80
CA LEU A 149 -1.29 10.95 -6.38
C LEU A 149 0.11 11.20 -5.79
N PRO A 150 1.12 11.61 -6.57
CA PRO A 150 2.39 12.06 -6.04
C PRO A 150 2.21 13.42 -5.35
N GLY A 151 2.46 13.48 -4.04
CA GLY A 151 2.37 14.70 -3.26
C GLY A 151 1.80 14.52 -1.86
N ILE A 152 1.63 15.61 -1.15
CA ILE A 152 1.18 15.62 0.24
C ILE A 152 -0.35 15.65 0.27
N VAL A 153 -0.94 14.60 0.83
CA VAL A 153 -2.40 14.48 0.99
C VAL A 153 -2.78 14.62 2.46
N ASN A 154 -3.55 15.65 2.77
CA ASN A 154 -4.26 15.75 4.04
C ASN A 154 -5.46 14.81 4.01
N ARG A 155 -5.38 13.72 4.74
CA ARG A 155 -6.40 12.68 4.74
C ARG A 155 -7.63 13.03 5.56
N GLN A 156 -7.48 13.91 6.56
CA GLN A 156 -8.60 14.37 7.36
C GLN A 156 -9.61 15.17 6.51
N ASP A 157 -9.09 16.07 5.67
CA ASP A 157 -9.91 16.92 4.81
C ASP A 157 -10.05 16.35 3.38
N ASN A 158 -9.32 15.26 3.07
CA ASN A 158 -9.26 14.62 1.76
C ASN A 158 -8.83 15.59 0.63
N ILE A 159 -7.71 16.28 0.88
CA ILE A 159 -7.17 17.32 0.00
C ILE A 159 -5.72 16.99 -0.35
N LEU A 160 -5.38 17.00 -1.64
CA LEU A 160 -4.00 17.10 -2.10
C LEU A 160 -3.53 18.54 -1.84
N THR A 161 -2.76 18.75 -0.76
CA THR A 161 -2.31 20.09 -0.37
C THR A 161 -1.24 20.62 -1.30
N GLN A 162 -0.34 19.76 -1.75
CA GLN A 162 0.73 20.12 -2.67
C GLN A 162 1.25 18.90 -3.44
N SER A 163 1.45 19.08 -4.75
CA SER A 163 2.20 18.17 -5.61
C SER A 163 3.20 18.97 -6.44
N ASN A 164 4.48 18.74 -6.22
CA ASN A 164 5.53 19.34 -7.04
C ASN A 164 5.62 18.69 -8.42
N ILE A 165 5.30 17.40 -8.49
CA ILE A 165 5.33 16.58 -9.73
C ILE A 165 4.19 16.99 -10.66
N LEU A 166 2.95 17.08 -10.14
CA LEU A 166 1.78 17.47 -10.92
C LEU A 166 1.56 18.98 -10.99
N LYS A 167 2.36 19.76 -10.25
CA LYS A 167 2.25 21.22 -10.12
C LYS A 167 0.86 21.68 -9.64
N LEU A 168 0.33 20.94 -8.65
CA LEU A 168 -0.98 21.19 -8.07
C LEU A 168 -0.88 21.67 -6.63
N LYS A 169 -1.89 22.43 -6.20
CA LYS A 169 -2.09 22.85 -4.80
C LYS A 169 -3.57 22.88 -4.45
N ASN A 170 -3.89 22.40 -3.25
CA ASN A 170 -5.23 22.46 -2.65
C ASN A 170 -6.34 21.89 -3.55
N ILE A 171 -6.14 20.68 -4.06
CA ILE A 171 -7.13 19.97 -4.86
C ILE A 171 -7.86 18.98 -3.96
N SER A 172 -9.15 19.19 -3.79
CA SER A 172 -10.01 18.33 -3.00
C SER A 172 -10.55 17.14 -3.81
N ARG A 173 -11.06 16.12 -3.11
CA ARG A 173 -11.66 14.93 -3.74
C ARG A 173 -12.90 15.30 -4.58
N GLU A 174 -13.65 16.34 -4.19
CA GLU A 174 -14.85 16.77 -4.88
C GLU A 174 -14.56 17.11 -6.35
N LYS A 175 -13.33 17.60 -6.66
CA LYS A 175 -12.93 17.82 -8.06
C LYS A 175 -12.93 16.54 -8.89
N TRP A 176 -12.64 15.40 -8.29
CA TRP A 176 -12.70 14.09 -8.95
C TRP A 176 -14.13 13.57 -9.03
N GLU A 177 -14.92 13.77 -7.96
CA GLU A 177 -16.32 13.35 -7.85
C GLU A 177 -17.26 14.14 -8.79
N GLU A 178 -16.82 15.30 -9.33
CA GLU A 178 -17.53 15.96 -10.45
C GLU A 178 -17.63 15.08 -11.70
N TYR A 179 -16.69 14.15 -11.90
CA TYR A 179 -16.57 13.32 -13.10
C TYR A 179 -16.69 11.83 -12.83
N ILE A 180 -16.25 11.37 -11.66
CA ILE A 180 -16.26 9.96 -11.25
C ILE A 180 -17.51 9.70 -10.42
N PRO A 181 -18.42 8.78 -10.86
CA PRO A 181 -19.71 8.56 -10.20
C PRO A 181 -19.62 7.66 -8.95
N TYR A 182 -18.47 7.55 -8.34
CA TYR A 182 -18.21 6.75 -7.15
C TYR A 182 -17.55 7.61 -6.06
N PRO A 183 -17.76 7.29 -4.77
CA PRO A 183 -17.05 7.98 -3.69
C PRO A 183 -15.55 7.89 -3.89
N CYS A 184 -14.85 9.02 -3.81
CA CYS A 184 -13.41 9.10 -4.01
C CYS A 184 -12.66 9.34 -2.69
N GLU A 185 -11.45 8.78 -2.59
CA GLU A 185 -10.50 9.05 -1.51
C GLU A 185 -9.11 9.30 -2.08
N LEU A 186 -8.48 10.39 -1.66
CA LEU A 186 -7.14 10.73 -2.12
C LEU A 186 -6.07 10.12 -1.21
N LEU A 187 -5.01 9.57 -1.81
CA LEU A 187 -3.86 9.01 -1.11
C LEU A 187 -2.55 9.53 -1.73
N ASN A 188 -1.52 9.63 -0.91
CA ASN A 188 -0.17 9.74 -1.45
C ASN A 188 0.23 8.39 -2.10
N ASP A 189 0.98 8.44 -3.20
CA ASP A 189 1.37 7.26 -4.00
C ASP A 189 2.23 6.25 -3.23
N ALA A 190 3.21 6.71 -2.46
CA ALA A 190 4.04 5.82 -1.64
C ALA A 190 3.27 5.23 -0.46
N ASN A 191 2.36 6.01 0.15
CA ASN A 191 1.47 5.52 1.20
C ASN A 191 0.51 4.46 0.66
N ALA A 192 -0.09 4.70 -0.50
CA ALA A 192 -0.95 3.72 -1.16
C ALA A 192 -0.17 2.42 -1.45
N ALA A 193 1.02 2.51 -2.04
CA ALA A 193 1.85 1.35 -2.31
C ALA A 193 2.22 0.57 -1.03
N ALA A 194 2.51 1.25 0.07
CA ALA A 194 2.84 0.63 1.36
C ALA A 194 1.69 -0.22 1.94
N ILE A 195 0.43 0.16 1.69
CA ILE A 195 -0.75 -0.61 2.10
C ILE A 195 -0.73 -2.03 1.52
N THR A 196 -0.19 -2.22 0.32
CA THR A 196 -0.08 -3.56 -0.29
C THR A 196 0.79 -4.49 0.53
N GLU A 197 1.86 -3.98 1.12
CA GLU A 197 2.77 -4.76 1.95
C GLU A 197 2.17 -5.09 3.32
N ASP A 198 1.52 -4.13 3.96
CA ASP A 198 0.87 -4.32 5.25
C ASP A 198 -0.26 -5.35 5.18
N VAL A 199 -1.13 -5.25 4.19
CA VAL A 199 -2.25 -6.18 3.97
C VAL A 199 -1.76 -7.59 3.60
N CYS A 200 -0.68 -7.70 2.82
CA CYS A 200 -0.13 -8.99 2.37
C CYS A 200 0.65 -9.73 3.46
N LEU A 201 1.25 -9.01 4.42
CA LEU A 201 2.16 -9.61 5.39
C LEU A 201 1.46 -10.45 6.45
N LYS A 202 0.19 -10.22 6.75
CA LYS A 202 -0.50 -10.85 7.90
C LYS A 202 0.29 -10.71 9.22
N ARG A 203 1.17 -9.71 9.32
CA ARG A 203 2.05 -9.47 10.47
C ARG A 203 1.70 -8.15 11.14
N PRO A 204 0.72 -8.13 12.05
CA PRO A 204 0.47 -6.95 12.88
C PRO A 204 1.59 -6.69 13.91
N GLU A 205 2.59 -7.57 14.01
CA GLU A 205 3.57 -7.61 15.10
C GLU A 205 4.87 -6.86 14.81
N SER A 206 5.12 -6.40 13.57
CA SER A 206 6.37 -5.70 13.22
C SER A 206 6.11 -4.42 12.46
N SER A 207 6.85 -3.36 12.85
CA SER A 207 6.87 -2.10 12.11
C SER A 207 7.70 -2.22 10.83
N MET A 208 7.38 -1.39 9.83
CA MET A 208 8.17 -1.33 8.59
C MET A 208 8.24 0.08 8.03
N VAL A 209 9.31 0.34 7.29
CA VAL A 209 9.42 1.46 6.34
C VAL A 209 9.24 0.91 4.94
N TYR A 210 8.32 1.47 4.18
CA TYR A 210 8.24 1.27 2.74
C TYR A 210 8.97 2.41 2.05
N LEU A 211 9.99 2.09 1.26
CA LEU A 211 10.78 3.04 0.48
C LEU A 211 10.42 2.88 -1.00
N SER A 212 9.70 3.86 -1.55
CA SER A 212 9.28 3.88 -2.96
C SER A 212 10.38 4.49 -3.82
N LEU A 213 11.10 3.64 -4.57
CA LEU A 213 12.16 4.02 -5.50
C LEU A 213 11.55 4.24 -6.90
N SER A 214 10.78 5.30 -7.04
CA SER A 214 10.07 5.68 -8.27
C SER A 214 10.72 6.89 -8.95
N ASN A 215 10.01 7.61 -9.82
CA ASN A 215 10.53 8.82 -10.48
C ASN A 215 10.93 9.92 -9.48
N SER A 216 10.30 9.91 -8.31
CA SER A 216 10.81 10.54 -7.08
C SER A 216 10.85 9.47 -5.98
N VAL A 217 11.73 9.66 -5.01
CA VAL A 217 11.82 8.80 -3.84
C VAL A 217 10.86 9.30 -2.78
N GLY A 218 9.94 8.45 -2.38
CA GLY A 218 9.02 8.68 -1.27
C GLY A 218 8.99 7.49 -0.33
N GLY A 219 8.09 7.49 0.64
CA GLY A 219 7.93 6.33 1.49
C GLY A 219 6.79 6.45 2.49
N ALA A 220 6.64 5.43 3.29
CA ALA A 220 5.69 5.36 4.38
C ALA A 220 6.31 4.65 5.58
N VAL A 221 5.87 5.02 6.78
CA VAL A 221 6.18 4.31 8.03
C VAL A 221 4.89 3.67 8.52
N ILE A 222 4.94 2.36 8.75
CA ILE A 222 3.82 1.59 9.30
C ILE A 222 4.28 0.97 10.61
N PHE A 223 3.63 1.32 11.70
CA PHE A 223 3.92 0.76 13.02
C PHE A 223 3.11 -0.51 13.28
N ALA A 224 3.67 -1.40 14.10
CA ALA A 224 2.99 -2.59 14.56
C ALA A 224 1.70 -2.26 15.35
N ASP A 225 0.75 -3.20 15.37
CA ASP A 225 -0.57 -3.01 16.01
C ASP A 225 -0.50 -2.69 17.50
N GLU A 226 0.50 -3.19 18.22
CA GLU A 226 0.70 -2.90 19.65
C GLU A 226 0.89 -1.39 19.93
N MET A 227 1.36 -0.63 18.94
CA MET A 227 1.53 0.82 19.06
C MET A 227 0.24 1.62 18.80
N LYS A 228 -0.79 0.99 18.27
CA LYS A 228 -2.11 1.65 18.01
C LYS A 228 -2.86 2.05 19.29
N SER A 229 -2.52 1.44 20.42
CA SER A 229 -3.21 1.70 21.70
C SER A 229 -2.79 3.01 22.37
N ASN A 230 -1.77 3.71 21.87
CA ASN A 230 -1.33 4.99 22.37
C ASN A 230 -1.95 6.13 21.56
N ASP A 231 -2.70 6.99 22.24
CA ASP A 231 -3.36 8.18 21.68
C ASP A 231 -2.40 8.98 20.79
N GLY A 232 -2.68 9.05 19.49
CA GLY A 232 -1.94 9.87 18.53
C GLY A 232 -1.58 9.20 17.19
N ILE A 233 -1.74 7.89 17.06
CA ILE A 233 -1.53 7.20 15.78
C ILE A 233 -2.90 6.91 15.17
N HIS A 234 -3.30 7.68 14.17
CA HIS A 234 -4.56 7.50 13.48
C HIS A 234 -4.40 6.42 12.39
N SER A 235 -5.01 5.25 12.59
CA SER A 235 -5.22 4.30 11.50
C SER A 235 -6.67 4.41 11.03
N ASP A 236 -6.89 4.93 9.84
CA ASP A 236 -8.22 4.95 9.22
C ASP A 236 -8.62 3.59 8.64
N TYR A 237 -7.72 2.60 8.70
CA TYR A 237 -7.99 1.22 8.35
C TYR A 237 -7.31 0.28 9.34
N ASP A 238 -7.89 -0.91 9.52
CA ASP A 238 -7.51 -1.89 10.54
C ASP A 238 -6.27 -2.73 10.18
N GLY A 239 -5.45 -2.24 9.30
CA GLY A 239 -4.21 -2.89 8.85
C GLY A 239 -3.01 -2.38 9.58
N GLY A 240 -2.18 -1.83 9.80
CA GLY A 240 -1.10 -1.19 10.53
C GLY A 240 -1.38 0.29 10.80
N ALA A 241 -0.70 0.85 11.77
CA ALA A 241 -0.76 2.28 12.03
C ALA A 241 0.20 3.01 11.10
N MET A 242 -0.29 3.53 9.98
CA MET A 242 0.51 4.38 9.11
C MET A 242 0.76 5.73 9.80
N TYR A 243 2.03 6.08 9.99
CA TYR A 243 2.41 7.36 10.57
C TYR A 243 2.37 8.45 9.50
N MET A 244 1.44 9.38 9.66
CA MET A 244 1.24 10.48 8.70
C MET A 244 2.02 11.75 9.05
N GLY A 245 2.50 11.89 10.31
CA GLY A 245 3.06 13.11 10.84
C GLY A 245 2.01 14.21 11.08
N ASP A 246 2.35 15.21 11.87
CA ASP A 246 1.42 16.29 12.27
C ASP A 246 0.94 17.16 11.08
N ASN A 247 1.70 17.17 9.99
CA ASN A 247 1.42 17.98 8.79
C ASN A 247 1.28 17.11 7.53
N TRP A 248 1.00 15.81 7.67
CA TRP A 248 0.86 14.86 6.55
C TRP A 248 2.14 14.70 5.70
N ARG A 249 3.32 14.96 6.28
CA ARG A 249 4.62 14.98 5.58
C ARG A 249 5.56 13.86 6.01
N SER A 250 5.05 12.85 6.71
CA SER A 250 5.86 11.68 7.01
C SER A 250 6.24 10.94 5.73
N GLY A 251 7.41 10.31 5.73
CA GLY A 251 7.86 9.51 4.59
C GLY A 251 8.51 10.29 3.44
N GLU A 252 8.74 11.62 3.58
CA GLU A 252 9.47 12.44 2.60
C GLU A 252 10.97 12.09 2.57
N PHE A 253 11.30 10.79 2.54
CA PHE A 253 12.66 10.25 2.62
C PHE A 253 13.55 10.68 1.44
N GLY A 254 12.95 10.93 0.28
CA GLY A 254 13.66 11.45 -0.89
C GLY A 254 14.36 12.79 -0.63
N HIS A 255 13.92 13.53 0.36
CA HIS A 255 14.50 14.84 0.71
C HIS A 255 15.42 14.81 1.93
N MET A 256 15.75 13.63 2.48
CA MET A 256 16.88 13.50 3.41
C MET A 256 18.19 13.76 2.68
N VAL A 257 19.12 14.45 3.33
CA VAL A 257 20.44 14.77 2.78
C VAL A 257 21.41 13.66 3.14
N ILE A 258 21.95 12.95 2.13
CA ILE A 258 22.98 11.92 2.30
C ILE A 258 24.38 12.40 1.85
N HIS A 259 24.44 13.43 1.02
CA HIS A 259 25.70 14.05 0.57
C HIS A 259 25.58 15.59 0.69
N PRO A 260 25.93 16.19 1.85
CA PRO A 260 26.01 17.65 1.96
C PRO A 260 26.86 18.21 0.81
N GLU A 261 26.41 19.32 0.19
CA GLU A 261 27.03 19.94 -0.99
C GLU A 261 27.06 19.08 -2.27
N GLY A 262 26.38 17.94 -2.31
CA GLY A 262 26.31 17.05 -3.48
C GLY A 262 25.38 17.55 -4.59
N LYS A 263 24.81 16.61 -5.38
CA LYS A 263 23.93 16.89 -6.52
C LYS A 263 22.72 17.75 -6.11
N THR A 264 22.33 18.71 -6.95
CA THR A 264 21.15 19.53 -6.72
C THR A 264 19.87 18.69 -6.93
N CYS A 265 18.97 18.74 -5.95
CA CYS A 265 17.66 18.12 -6.04
C CYS A 265 16.63 19.10 -6.64
N TYR A 266 15.57 18.59 -7.27
CA TYR A 266 14.48 19.43 -7.80
C TYR A 266 13.77 20.28 -6.72
N CYS A 267 13.90 19.92 -5.44
CA CYS A 267 13.38 20.72 -4.33
C CYS A 267 14.24 21.96 -4.01
N GLY A 268 15.35 22.15 -4.71
CA GLY A 268 16.29 23.27 -4.52
C GLY A 268 17.40 23.01 -3.49
N LYS A 269 17.30 21.95 -2.66
CA LYS A 269 18.39 21.54 -1.75
C LYS A 269 19.46 20.73 -2.50
N LYS A 270 20.64 20.61 -1.88
CA LYS A 270 21.71 19.73 -2.35
C LYS A 270 21.78 18.45 -1.54
N GLY A 271 22.19 17.37 -2.22
CA GLY A 271 22.54 16.10 -1.58
C GLY A 271 21.37 15.24 -1.12
N CYS A 272 20.14 15.54 -1.55
CA CYS A 272 18.97 14.74 -1.24
C CYS A 272 19.06 13.32 -1.80
N VAL A 273 18.48 12.35 -1.12
CA VAL A 273 18.34 10.96 -1.58
C VAL A 273 17.80 10.89 -3.01
N ASP A 274 16.80 11.69 -3.33
CA ASP A 274 16.14 11.73 -4.64
C ASP A 274 17.14 11.99 -5.79
N ALA A 275 18.12 12.87 -5.56
CA ALA A 275 19.14 13.19 -6.56
C ALA A 275 20.11 12.02 -6.86
N TYR A 276 20.05 10.91 -6.09
CA TYR A 276 20.92 9.73 -6.23
C TYR A 276 20.14 8.44 -6.44
N CYS A 277 18.97 8.31 -5.80
CA CYS A 277 18.23 7.05 -5.71
C CYS A 277 16.88 7.06 -6.42
N SER A 278 16.49 8.12 -7.14
CA SER A 278 15.27 8.07 -7.97
C SER A 278 15.48 7.23 -9.23
N ALA A 279 14.39 6.66 -9.75
CA ALA A 279 14.41 5.92 -11.01
C ALA A 279 14.87 6.77 -12.19
N LEU A 280 14.63 8.08 -12.16
CA LEU A 280 15.06 9.01 -13.21
C LEU A 280 16.57 9.09 -13.36
N ASN A 281 17.34 8.87 -12.29
CA ASN A 281 18.81 8.85 -12.35
C ASN A 281 19.34 7.70 -13.22
N LEU A 282 18.63 6.58 -13.28
CA LEU A 282 18.96 5.42 -14.10
C LEU A 282 18.32 5.52 -15.49
N ALA A 283 17.04 5.82 -15.54
CA ALA A 283 16.28 5.94 -16.78
C ALA A 283 16.79 7.08 -17.69
N GLY A 284 17.34 8.15 -17.11
CA GLY A 284 17.89 9.27 -17.85
C GLY A 284 19.03 8.90 -18.82
N LEU A 285 19.74 7.81 -18.53
CA LEU A 285 20.78 7.25 -19.41
C LEU A 285 20.20 6.59 -20.67
N GLU A 286 18.92 6.26 -20.66
CA GLU A 286 18.19 5.57 -21.73
C GLU A 286 16.96 6.38 -22.18
N ASN A 287 17.07 7.68 -22.26
CA ASN A 287 16.00 8.58 -22.71
C ASN A 287 14.66 8.41 -21.93
N GLY A 288 14.77 8.02 -20.67
CA GLY A 288 13.62 7.81 -19.77
C GLY A 288 13.13 6.35 -19.70
N ASP A 289 13.80 5.41 -20.35
CA ASP A 289 13.48 3.97 -20.32
C ASP A 289 14.28 3.23 -19.25
N LEU A 290 13.68 3.04 -18.08
CA LEU A 290 14.28 2.29 -16.98
C LEU A 290 14.53 0.82 -17.33
N ARG A 291 13.67 0.23 -18.14
CA ARG A 291 13.81 -1.18 -18.57
C ARG A 291 15.08 -1.36 -19.42
N ALA A 292 15.31 -0.46 -20.37
CA ALA A 292 16.51 -0.50 -21.20
C ALA A 292 17.80 -0.42 -20.36
N PHE A 293 17.80 0.39 -19.27
CA PHE A 293 18.91 0.42 -18.32
C PHE A 293 19.18 -0.98 -17.72
N PHE A 294 18.14 -1.64 -17.19
CA PHE A 294 18.31 -2.95 -16.56
C PHE A 294 18.63 -4.08 -17.57
N GLU A 295 18.19 -3.98 -18.81
CA GLU A 295 18.58 -4.89 -19.88
C GLU A 295 20.10 -4.80 -20.18
N LYS A 296 20.65 -3.59 -20.28
CA LYS A 296 22.07 -3.35 -20.45
C LYS A 296 22.90 -3.78 -19.23
N LEU A 297 22.41 -3.49 -18.02
CA LEU A 297 23.05 -3.97 -16.79
C LEU A 297 23.12 -5.50 -16.76
N LYS A 298 22.04 -6.17 -17.11
CA LYS A 298 21.97 -7.65 -17.18
C LYS A 298 22.88 -8.21 -18.27
N ALA A 299 23.08 -7.48 -19.36
CA ALA A 299 24.01 -7.86 -20.46
C ALA A 299 25.49 -7.69 -20.07
N GLY A 300 25.79 -7.14 -18.88
CA GLY A 300 27.16 -7.02 -18.37
C GLY A 300 27.92 -5.80 -18.89
N HIS A 301 27.26 -4.73 -19.34
CA HIS A 301 27.91 -3.50 -19.72
C HIS A 301 28.58 -2.84 -18.50
N GLU A 302 29.91 -2.70 -18.52
CA GLU A 302 30.73 -2.24 -17.39
C GLU A 302 30.30 -0.85 -16.85
N GLU A 303 29.96 0.08 -17.74
CA GLU A 303 29.50 1.41 -17.36
C GLU A 303 28.21 1.35 -16.51
N TYR A 304 27.25 0.51 -16.94
CA TYR A 304 25.97 0.30 -16.22
C TYR A 304 26.22 -0.39 -14.88
N GLY A 305 27.17 -1.32 -14.82
CA GLY A 305 27.60 -1.95 -13.58
C GLY A 305 28.13 -0.94 -12.56
N ARG A 306 29.03 -0.03 -12.98
CA ARG A 306 29.57 1.01 -12.09
C ARG A 306 28.50 1.99 -11.59
N ILE A 307 27.59 2.42 -12.48
CA ILE A 307 26.50 3.31 -12.13
C ILE A 307 25.56 2.63 -11.13
N TRP A 308 25.26 1.34 -11.35
CA TRP A 308 24.42 0.56 -10.47
C TRP A 308 25.06 0.33 -9.09
N ASP A 309 26.36 0.08 -9.03
CA ASP A 309 27.10 -0.03 -7.77
C ASP A 309 27.08 1.29 -6.98
N GLU A 310 27.30 2.43 -7.64
CA GLU A 310 27.16 3.76 -7.01
C GLU A 310 25.73 3.98 -6.47
N TYR A 311 24.72 3.58 -7.25
CA TYR A 311 23.33 3.65 -6.83
C TYR A 311 23.08 2.82 -5.56
N LEU A 312 23.55 1.58 -5.52
CA LEU A 312 23.40 0.67 -4.37
C LEU A 312 24.15 1.19 -3.14
N ASP A 313 25.32 1.77 -3.31
CA ASP A 313 26.10 2.35 -2.20
C ASP A 313 25.40 3.57 -1.57
N ASN A 314 24.78 4.41 -2.41
CA ASN A 314 23.93 5.51 -1.93
C ASN A 314 22.66 4.97 -1.23
N LEU A 315 22.01 3.97 -1.79
CA LEU A 315 20.84 3.34 -1.19
C LEU A 315 21.18 2.65 0.13
N ALA A 316 22.37 2.08 0.28
CA ALA A 316 22.83 1.50 1.53
C ALA A 316 22.94 2.54 2.66
N ILE A 317 23.37 3.77 2.35
CA ILE A 317 23.33 4.88 3.33
C ILE A 317 21.89 5.17 3.77
N VAL A 318 20.95 5.17 2.81
CA VAL A 318 19.55 5.47 3.10
C VAL A 318 18.93 4.41 4.01
N VAL A 319 19.10 3.13 3.67
CA VAL A 319 18.48 2.03 4.45
C VAL A 319 19.10 1.91 5.84
N ASP A 320 20.41 2.18 5.98
CA ASP A 320 21.09 2.25 7.27
C ASP A 320 20.54 3.40 8.14
N ASN A 321 20.44 4.60 7.59
CA ASN A 321 19.85 5.74 8.30
C ASN A 321 18.41 5.47 8.75
N LEU A 322 17.59 4.84 7.92
CA LEU A 322 16.21 4.48 8.27
C LEU A 322 16.19 3.41 9.38
N ARG A 323 17.10 2.43 9.32
CA ARG A 323 17.29 1.42 10.37
C ARG A 323 17.68 2.08 11.70
N MET A 324 18.64 3.00 11.69
CA MET A 324 19.07 3.71 12.90
C MET A 324 17.97 4.58 13.49
N CYS A 325 17.09 5.17 12.66
CA CYS A 325 16.01 6.04 13.13
C CYS A 325 14.81 5.26 13.67
N LEU A 326 14.46 4.11 13.09
CA LEU A 326 13.16 3.46 13.29
C LEU A 326 13.25 2.01 13.77
N ASP A 327 14.44 1.40 13.75
CA ASP A 327 14.70 0.01 14.17
C ASP A 327 13.68 -1.00 13.65
N CYS A 328 13.39 -0.97 12.34
CA CYS A 328 12.41 -1.82 11.72
C CYS A 328 12.86 -2.34 10.34
N GLU A 329 12.04 -3.19 9.72
CA GLU A 329 12.25 -3.68 8.36
C GLU A 329 12.15 -2.53 7.34
N VAL A 330 13.02 -2.54 6.31
CA VAL A 330 12.97 -1.61 5.19
C VAL A 330 12.57 -2.36 3.92
N VAL A 331 11.43 -2.00 3.36
CA VAL A 331 10.85 -2.61 2.16
C VAL A 331 11.11 -1.73 0.95
N LEU A 332 11.78 -2.27 -0.05
CA LEU A 332 12.11 -1.57 -1.28
C LEU A 332 11.02 -1.79 -2.33
N GLY A 333 10.32 -0.75 -2.69
CA GLY A 333 9.28 -0.74 -3.72
C GLY A 333 9.52 0.29 -4.80
N GLY A 334 8.45 0.61 -5.54
CA GLY A 334 8.52 1.52 -6.68
C GLY A 334 9.14 0.88 -7.92
N TYR A 335 9.42 1.69 -8.93
CA TYR A 335 9.89 1.18 -10.23
C TYR A 335 11.23 0.44 -10.13
N VAL A 336 12.22 1.00 -9.43
CA VAL A 336 13.53 0.34 -9.23
C VAL A 336 13.40 -0.87 -8.32
N GLY A 337 12.51 -0.81 -7.30
CA GLY A 337 12.23 -1.94 -6.41
C GLY A 337 11.81 -3.21 -7.19
N SER A 338 11.09 -3.06 -8.30
CA SER A 338 10.67 -4.19 -9.14
C SER A 338 11.84 -4.96 -9.78
N TYR A 339 13.00 -4.33 -9.94
CA TYR A 339 14.21 -4.94 -10.49
C TYR A 339 15.23 -5.36 -9.43
N MET A 340 14.97 -5.06 -8.14
CA MET A 340 15.97 -5.20 -7.07
C MET A 340 16.30 -6.65 -6.68
N GLU A 341 15.41 -7.60 -6.92
CA GLU A 341 15.56 -8.99 -6.43
C GLU A 341 16.93 -9.63 -6.74
N PRO A 342 17.49 -9.54 -7.97
CA PRO A 342 18.79 -10.13 -8.27
C PRO A 342 19.97 -9.44 -7.56
N TYR A 343 19.75 -8.22 -7.08
CA TYR A 343 20.79 -7.35 -6.52
C TYR A 343 20.66 -7.14 -5.01
N ILE A 344 19.62 -7.70 -4.38
CA ILE A 344 19.35 -7.49 -2.97
C ILE A 344 20.49 -7.95 -2.06
N GLY A 345 21.19 -9.03 -2.43
CA GLY A 345 22.36 -9.53 -1.70
C GLY A 345 23.50 -8.51 -1.65
N ARG A 346 23.78 -7.81 -2.77
CA ARG A 346 24.80 -6.75 -2.82
C ARG A 346 24.43 -5.57 -1.93
N LEU A 347 23.16 -5.15 -1.97
CA LEU A 347 22.66 -4.07 -1.10
C LEU A 347 22.72 -4.47 0.39
N ARG A 348 22.31 -5.68 0.73
CA ARG A 348 22.38 -6.20 2.11
C ARG A 348 23.82 -6.22 2.63
N SER A 349 24.76 -6.65 1.81
CA SER A 349 26.19 -6.63 2.19
C SER A 349 26.69 -5.21 2.42
N ALA A 350 26.31 -4.25 1.58
CA ALA A 350 26.68 -2.85 1.74
C ALA A 350 26.02 -2.22 2.99
N ALA A 351 24.77 -2.56 3.29
CA ALA A 351 24.08 -2.13 4.49
C ALA A 351 24.70 -2.76 5.75
N ALA A 352 24.97 -4.07 5.73
CA ALA A 352 25.60 -4.78 6.86
C ALA A 352 26.98 -4.21 7.21
N SER A 353 27.77 -3.74 6.24
CA SER A 353 29.09 -3.12 6.51
C SER A 353 28.98 -1.78 7.25
N ARG A 354 27.79 -1.18 7.31
CA ARG A 354 27.48 0.09 8.00
C ARG A 354 26.78 -0.13 9.33
N ASP A 355 26.15 -1.31 9.51
CA ASP A 355 25.31 -1.61 10.68
C ASP A 355 26.13 -1.61 11.96
N LEU A 356 25.78 -0.72 12.89
CA LEU A 356 26.41 -0.59 14.20
C LEU A 356 26.19 -1.84 15.09
N PHE A 357 25.13 -2.57 14.88
CA PHE A 357 24.72 -3.70 15.74
C PHE A 357 25.16 -5.08 15.18
N GLY A 358 25.94 -5.08 14.10
CA GLY A 358 26.52 -6.30 13.54
C GLY A 358 25.50 -7.19 12.80
N GLY A 359 24.46 -6.59 12.26
CA GLY A 359 23.47 -7.28 11.44
C GLY A 359 24.01 -7.74 10.10
N ASN A 360 23.25 -8.61 9.42
CA ASN A 360 23.57 -9.18 8.10
C ASN A 360 22.82 -8.49 6.95
N GLY A 361 22.13 -7.37 7.22
CA GLY A 361 21.31 -6.63 6.25
C GLY A 361 19.97 -7.27 5.89
N GLU A 362 19.56 -8.36 6.53
CA GLU A 362 18.28 -9.05 6.25
C GLU A 362 17.05 -8.21 6.56
N TYR A 363 17.19 -7.12 7.33
CA TYR A 363 16.13 -6.15 7.54
C TYR A 363 15.72 -5.41 6.25
N VAL A 364 16.51 -5.50 5.19
CA VAL A 364 16.17 -4.96 3.87
C VAL A 364 15.58 -6.06 3.00
N ARG A 365 14.38 -5.84 2.47
CA ARG A 365 13.75 -6.75 1.52
C ARG A 365 13.09 -6.03 0.35
N VAL A 366 12.84 -6.77 -0.72
CA VAL A 366 12.06 -6.28 -1.87
C VAL A 366 10.56 -6.39 -1.56
N CYS A 367 9.78 -5.46 -2.09
CA CYS A 367 8.32 -5.49 -2.02
C CYS A 367 7.76 -6.73 -2.73
N ARG A 368 6.61 -7.20 -2.27
CA ARG A 368 5.90 -8.34 -2.86
C ARG A 368 5.05 -7.92 -4.05
N CYS A 369 4.39 -6.76 -3.95
CA CYS A 369 3.62 -6.19 -5.03
C CYS A 369 4.52 -5.30 -5.89
N ARG A 370 4.79 -5.72 -7.13
CA ARG A 370 5.74 -5.06 -8.02
C ARG A 370 5.08 -4.24 -9.12
N GLU A 371 3.85 -4.58 -9.46
CA GLU A 371 3.11 -3.96 -10.55
C GLU A 371 1.93 -3.17 -9.99
N GLU A 372 1.77 -1.94 -10.44
CA GLU A 372 0.67 -1.03 -10.06
C GLU A 372 0.38 -0.98 -8.54
N ALA A 373 1.45 -1.05 -7.72
CA ALA A 373 1.32 -1.11 -6.26
C ALA A 373 0.53 0.07 -5.69
N SER A 374 0.69 1.28 -6.23
CA SER A 374 -0.04 2.47 -5.77
C SER A 374 -1.53 2.38 -6.11
N ALA A 375 -1.89 1.96 -7.33
CA ALA A 375 -3.29 1.74 -7.71
C ALA A 375 -3.91 0.61 -6.86
N TYR A 376 -3.20 -0.51 -6.71
CA TYR A 376 -3.69 -1.61 -5.91
C TYR A 376 -3.86 -1.23 -4.43
N GLY A 377 -2.89 -0.54 -3.84
CA GLY A 377 -2.97 -0.07 -2.46
C GLY A 377 -4.12 0.92 -2.25
N ALA A 378 -4.39 1.78 -3.22
CA ALA A 378 -5.55 2.67 -3.20
C ALA A 378 -6.89 1.90 -3.24
N ALA A 379 -6.99 0.81 -4.02
CA ALA A 379 -8.14 -0.10 -3.99
C ALA A 379 -8.27 -0.82 -2.64
N LEU A 380 -7.14 -1.34 -2.12
CA LEU A 380 -7.11 -2.01 -0.81
C LEU A 380 -7.56 -1.08 0.30
N TYR A 381 -7.17 0.20 0.27
CA TYR A 381 -7.61 1.18 1.24
C TYR A 381 -9.14 1.28 1.32
N GLN A 382 -9.82 1.34 0.19
CA GLN A 382 -11.29 1.40 0.14
C GLN A 382 -11.93 0.12 0.69
N ILE A 383 -11.39 -1.05 0.32
CA ILE A 383 -11.88 -2.34 0.83
C ILE A 383 -11.65 -2.46 2.35
N GLU A 384 -10.49 -2.04 2.84
CA GLU A 384 -10.20 -2.08 4.28
C GLU A 384 -11.13 -1.14 5.08
N ARG A 385 -11.44 0.04 4.53
CA ARG A 385 -12.47 0.93 5.12
C ARG A 385 -13.86 0.29 5.16
N TYR A 386 -14.23 -0.46 4.13
CA TYR A 386 -15.49 -1.22 4.16
C TYR A 386 -15.43 -2.31 5.23
N ILE A 387 -14.37 -3.12 5.26
CA ILE A 387 -14.18 -4.18 6.25
C ILE A 387 -14.21 -3.63 7.68
N SER A 388 -13.62 -2.47 7.92
CA SER A 388 -13.60 -1.85 9.26
C SER A 388 -14.97 -1.40 9.76
N LYS A 389 -15.95 -1.23 8.85
CA LYS A 389 -17.34 -0.89 9.18
C LYS A 389 -18.23 -2.13 9.41
N ILE A 390 -17.75 -3.32 8.96
CA ILE A 390 -18.42 -4.59 9.21
C ILE A 390 -18.35 -4.91 10.72
#